data_381e8e2e9472425318b705d40e147eca
#
_entry.id   381e8e2e9472425318b705d40e147eca
#
_cell.length_a   1.000
_cell.length_b   1.000
_cell.length_c   1.000
_cell.angle_alpha   90.00
_cell.angle_beta   90.00
_cell.angle_gamma   90.00
#
_symmetry.space_group_name_H-M   'P 1'
#
loop_
_entity.id
_entity.type
_entity.pdbx_description
1 polymer ?
#
loop_
_entity_poly.entity_id
_entity_poly.type
_entity_poly.pdbx_seq_one_letter_code
_entity_poly.pdbx_strand_id
1 'polypeptide(L)'
;ILAMASNRKYDLNKPYDVVANGLFTEEEAATLTDEQRLEALNGLWRNFCVSDTYEPGSTVKPMTVAAAMEAGLINETEGYYCDGSQVVVPGQKPIHCVKRSGHGMITLEGSLMFSCNDALMQIAAKMGYNEFVRYQRLFNFGLRTGIDLPGESRTDTVVYYVGDNAPYPNLAIGPAELATCSFGQGFNVSMIQVASAFSSCINGGYYYQPHVVK
;
A
#
# COMPACT_ATOMS: atom_id res chain seq x y z
N ILE A 1 8.68 8.30 -14.82
CA ILE A 1 7.43 8.90 -14.28
C ILE A 1 6.99 10.01 -15.22
N LEU A 2 5.72 9.99 -15.65
CA LEU A 2 5.16 11.03 -16.53
C LEU A 2 4.60 12.22 -15.74
N ALA A 3 4.10 11.98 -14.53
CA ALA A 3 3.59 13.03 -13.67
C ALA A 3 3.68 12.62 -12.20
N MET A 4 4.06 13.57 -11.38
CA MET A 4 4.02 13.49 -9.92
C MET A 4 3.65 14.89 -9.42
N ALA A 5 2.54 15.01 -8.71
CA ALA A 5 2.02 16.31 -8.28
C ALA A 5 1.62 16.29 -6.81
N SER A 6 1.84 17.42 -6.14
CA SER A 6 1.41 17.68 -4.77
C SER A 6 0.52 18.91 -4.73
N ASN A 7 -0.42 18.96 -3.79
CA ASN A 7 -1.15 20.19 -3.48
C ASN A 7 -0.34 21.16 -2.62
N ARG A 8 0.81 20.73 -2.10
CA ARG A 8 1.76 21.58 -1.40
C ARG A 8 2.73 22.17 -2.43
N LYS A 9 2.86 23.47 -2.40
CA LYS A 9 3.74 24.26 -3.30
C LYS A 9 4.69 25.08 -2.45
N TYR A 10 5.90 25.29 -2.94
CA TYR A 10 6.82 26.27 -2.38
C TYR A 10 7.56 27.02 -3.49
N ASP A 11 7.97 28.25 -3.19
CA ASP A 11 8.76 29.08 -4.10
C ASP A 11 10.22 28.64 -4.03
N LEU A 12 10.73 28.11 -5.15
CA LEU A 12 12.14 27.69 -5.28
C LEU A 12 13.13 28.84 -5.11
N ASN A 13 12.70 30.08 -5.32
CA ASN A 13 13.54 31.28 -5.10
C ASN A 13 13.58 31.70 -3.63
N LYS A 14 12.60 31.22 -2.83
CA LYS A 14 12.47 31.54 -1.40
C LYS A 14 12.19 30.26 -0.58
N PRO A 15 13.00 29.21 -0.72
CA PRO A 15 12.68 27.88 -0.17
C PRO A 15 12.60 27.84 1.37
N TYR A 16 13.24 28.80 2.05
CA TYR A 16 13.30 28.88 3.51
C TYR A 16 12.35 29.92 4.11
N ASP A 17 11.62 30.66 3.29
CA ASP A 17 10.72 31.72 3.72
C ASP A 17 9.33 31.14 4.03
N VAL A 18 9.02 30.95 5.31
CA VAL A 18 7.77 30.35 5.78
C VAL A 18 6.54 31.23 5.50
N VAL A 19 6.74 32.55 5.41
CA VAL A 19 5.67 33.51 5.09
C VAL A 19 5.40 33.55 3.59
N ALA A 20 6.45 33.68 2.77
CA ALA A 20 6.32 33.69 1.32
C ALA A 20 5.71 32.38 0.79
N ASN A 21 5.93 31.26 1.50
CA ASN A 21 5.35 29.95 1.17
C ASN A 21 3.97 29.71 1.81
N GLY A 22 3.41 30.69 2.50
CA GLY A 22 2.05 30.65 3.02
C GLY A 22 1.84 29.68 4.18
N LEU A 23 2.91 29.34 4.92
CA LEU A 23 2.82 28.46 6.08
C LEU A 23 2.36 29.22 7.34
N PHE A 24 2.80 30.47 7.46
CA PHE A 24 2.52 31.35 8.60
C PHE A 24 2.34 32.79 8.13
N THR A 25 1.65 33.60 8.91
CA THR A 25 1.65 35.05 8.82
C THR A 25 2.99 35.63 9.32
N GLU A 26 3.27 36.90 9.03
CA GLU A 26 4.46 37.60 9.55
C GLU A 26 4.50 37.60 11.09
N GLU A 27 3.34 37.81 11.71
CA GLU A 27 3.19 37.84 13.17
C GLU A 27 3.48 36.49 13.80
N GLU A 28 2.92 35.41 13.23
CA GLU A 28 3.19 34.05 13.68
C GLU A 28 4.65 33.66 13.48
N ALA A 29 5.22 33.97 12.28
CA ALA A 29 6.60 33.66 11.96
C ALA A 29 7.61 34.35 12.89
N ALA A 30 7.28 35.53 13.41
CA ALA A 30 8.13 36.24 14.38
C ALA A 30 8.22 35.54 15.74
N THR A 31 7.27 34.68 16.08
CA THR A 31 7.20 33.98 17.37
C THR A 31 7.71 32.53 17.29
N LEU A 32 7.99 32.01 16.08
CA LEU A 32 8.48 30.65 15.88
C LEU A 32 9.89 30.47 16.41
N THR A 33 10.13 29.36 17.08
CA THR A 33 11.49 28.87 17.35
C THR A 33 12.12 28.34 16.06
N ASP A 34 13.44 28.22 16.04
CA ASP A 34 14.16 27.62 14.90
C ASP A 34 13.72 26.19 14.62
N GLU A 35 13.43 25.41 15.67
CA GLU A 35 12.93 24.05 15.57
C GLU A 35 11.55 23.99 14.91
N GLN A 36 10.61 24.83 15.33
CA GLN A 36 9.27 24.93 14.75
C GLN A 36 9.31 25.37 13.29
N ARG A 37 10.19 26.33 12.98
CA ARG A 37 10.41 26.78 11.60
C ARG A 37 10.95 25.66 10.73
N LEU A 38 11.94 24.91 11.20
CA LEU A 38 12.54 23.80 10.48
C LEU A 38 11.55 22.65 10.27
N GLU A 39 10.74 22.33 11.29
CA GLU A 39 9.69 21.31 11.20
C GLU A 39 8.67 21.67 10.12
N ALA A 40 8.20 22.91 10.09
CA ALA A 40 7.26 23.40 9.08
C ALA A 40 7.84 23.33 7.66
N LEU A 41 9.10 23.74 7.49
CA LEU A 41 9.81 23.67 6.20
C LEU A 41 10.03 22.22 5.76
N ASN A 42 10.42 21.31 6.66
CA ASN A 42 10.54 19.89 6.35
C ASN A 42 9.20 19.31 5.91
N GLY A 43 8.09 19.70 6.53
CA GLY A 43 6.74 19.34 6.10
C GLY A 43 6.40 19.88 4.70
N LEU A 44 6.86 21.08 4.36
CA LEU A 44 6.63 21.69 3.05
C LEU A 44 7.44 21.03 1.94
N TRP A 45 8.72 20.75 2.19
CA TRP A 45 9.62 20.13 1.22
C TRP A 45 9.37 18.64 1.01
N ARG A 46 8.66 18.01 1.95
CA ARG A 46 8.42 16.56 1.91
C ARG A 46 7.57 16.18 0.71
N ASN A 47 8.11 15.30 -0.13
CA ASN A 47 7.36 14.68 -1.21
C ASN A 47 6.56 13.48 -0.67
N PHE A 48 5.29 13.67 -0.36
CA PHE A 48 4.45 12.63 0.23
C PHE A 48 4.29 11.39 -0.68
N CYS A 49 4.41 11.52 -1.99
CA CYS A 49 4.33 10.38 -2.91
C CYS A 49 5.43 9.35 -2.68
N VAL A 50 6.57 9.80 -2.13
CA VAL A 50 7.79 9.01 -1.93
C VAL A 50 8.05 8.77 -0.45
N SER A 51 7.77 9.79 0.38
CA SER A 51 8.18 9.82 1.78
C SER A 51 7.11 9.39 2.77
N ASP A 52 5.83 9.39 2.40
CA ASP A 52 4.74 8.99 3.28
C ASP A 52 4.27 7.57 2.95
N THR A 53 3.87 6.85 4.00
CA THR A 53 3.33 5.49 3.87
C THR A 53 1.89 5.46 4.37
N TYR A 54 1.10 4.58 3.77
CA TYR A 54 -0.31 4.41 4.11
C TYR A 54 -0.76 2.98 3.80
N GLU A 55 -1.86 2.56 4.36
CA GLU A 55 -2.51 1.30 3.98
C GLU A 55 -3.13 1.45 2.58
N PRO A 56 -2.68 0.67 1.58
CA PRO A 56 -3.08 0.89 0.19
C PRO A 56 -4.57 0.58 -0.09
N GLY A 57 -5.20 -0.18 0.79
CA GLY A 57 -6.61 -0.57 0.65
C GLY A 57 -6.86 -1.34 -0.65
N SER A 58 -8.05 -1.18 -1.20
CA SER A 58 -8.53 -1.94 -2.36
C SER A 58 -7.70 -1.79 -3.64
N THR A 59 -6.75 -0.86 -3.68
CA THR A 59 -5.86 -0.69 -4.85
C THR A 59 -4.91 -1.88 -5.05
N VAL A 60 -4.67 -2.70 -4.01
CA VAL A 60 -3.83 -3.90 -4.12
C VAL A 60 -4.59 -5.17 -4.54
N LYS A 61 -5.91 -5.16 -4.56
CA LYS A 61 -6.71 -6.34 -4.91
C LYS A 61 -6.36 -6.93 -6.30
N PRO A 62 -6.18 -6.11 -7.35
CA PRO A 62 -5.69 -6.62 -8.63
C PRO A 62 -4.34 -7.33 -8.53
N MET A 63 -3.43 -6.85 -7.66
CA MET A 63 -2.13 -7.48 -7.44
C MET A 63 -2.27 -8.84 -6.74
N THR A 64 -3.14 -8.94 -5.73
CA THR A 64 -3.44 -10.22 -5.06
C THR A 64 -4.03 -11.25 -6.02
N VAL A 65 -4.97 -10.81 -6.87
CA VAL A 65 -5.57 -11.68 -7.90
C VAL A 65 -4.52 -12.09 -8.93
N ALA A 66 -3.74 -11.15 -9.47
CA ALA A 66 -2.68 -11.43 -10.44
C ALA A 66 -1.65 -12.42 -9.87
N ALA A 67 -1.23 -12.23 -8.62
CA ALA A 67 -0.32 -13.13 -7.93
C ALA A 67 -0.88 -14.56 -7.81
N ALA A 68 -2.14 -14.70 -7.43
CA ALA A 68 -2.78 -16.01 -7.27
C ALA A 68 -2.97 -16.72 -8.63
N MET A 69 -3.28 -15.97 -9.68
CA MET A 69 -3.37 -16.49 -11.06
C MET A 69 -2.00 -16.94 -11.58
N GLU A 70 -0.98 -16.10 -11.43
CA GLU A 70 0.41 -16.41 -11.86
C GLU A 70 0.98 -17.62 -11.12
N ALA A 71 0.61 -17.80 -9.85
CA ALA A 71 0.96 -18.99 -9.07
C ALA A 71 0.15 -20.24 -9.48
N GLY A 72 -0.81 -20.13 -10.39
CA GLY A 72 -1.68 -21.23 -10.81
C GLY A 72 -2.64 -21.73 -9.74
N LEU A 73 -2.92 -20.93 -8.71
CA LEU A 73 -3.75 -21.29 -7.58
C LEU A 73 -5.23 -20.96 -7.75
N ILE A 74 -5.52 -20.07 -8.69
CA ILE A 74 -6.88 -19.73 -9.13
C ILE A 74 -6.93 -19.57 -10.65
N ASN A 75 -8.13 -19.61 -11.21
CA ASN A 75 -8.36 -19.37 -12.62
C ASN A 75 -9.56 -18.43 -12.84
N GLU A 76 -9.72 -17.94 -14.06
CA GLU A 76 -10.74 -16.97 -14.44
C GLU A 76 -12.19 -17.43 -14.26
N THR A 77 -12.42 -18.75 -14.25
CA THR A 77 -13.77 -19.33 -14.15
C THR A 77 -14.21 -19.58 -12.71
N GLU A 78 -13.33 -19.34 -11.73
CA GLU A 78 -13.66 -19.58 -10.33
C GLU A 78 -14.70 -18.59 -9.78
N GLY A 79 -15.56 -19.14 -8.94
CA GLY A 79 -16.54 -18.36 -8.16
C GLY A 79 -16.21 -18.34 -6.69
N TYR A 80 -16.68 -17.29 -6.02
CA TYR A 80 -16.49 -17.04 -4.59
C TYR A 80 -17.83 -16.72 -3.96
N TYR A 81 -18.11 -17.31 -2.79
CA TYR A 81 -19.30 -16.98 -2.03
C TYR A 81 -18.96 -15.97 -0.94
N CYS A 82 -19.70 -14.87 -0.93
CA CYS A 82 -19.55 -13.81 0.06
C CYS A 82 -20.84 -13.67 0.86
N ASP A 83 -20.80 -14.03 2.14
CA ASP A 83 -21.90 -13.80 3.09
C ASP A 83 -21.76 -12.49 3.89
N GLY A 84 -20.67 -11.73 3.64
CA GLY A 84 -20.41 -10.44 4.26
C GLY A 84 -19.37 -10.45 5.37
N SER A 85 -18.85 -11.63 5.78
CA SER A 85 -17.78 -11.72 6.78
C SER A 85 -17.13 -13.09 6.81
N GLN A 86 -15.87 -13.16 7.29
CA GLN A 86 -15.17 -14.42 7.55
C GLN A 86 -14.55 -14.46 8.95
N VAL A 87 -14.70 -15.58 9.65
CA VAL A 87 -13.95 -15.89 10.86
C VAL A 87 -12.67 -16.60 10.45
N VAL A 88 -11.58 -15.87 10.30
CA VAL A 88 -10.28 -16.40 9.85
C VAL A 88 -9.48 -17.02 11.01
N VAL A 89 -9.76 -16.62 12.24
CA VAL A 89 -9.16 -17.17 13.47
C VAL A 89 -10.28 -17.62 14.39
N PRO A 90 -10.34 -18.91 14.76
CA PRO A 90 -11.37 -19.42 15.69
C PRO A 90 -11.39 -18.62 17.01
N GLY A 91 -12.59 -18.21 17.44
CA GLY A 91 -12.77 -17.43 18.68
C GLY A 91 -12.50 -15.93 18.57
N GLN A 92 -12.04 -15.44 17.44
CA GLN A 92 -11.90 -14.01 17.18
C GLN A 92 -13.11 -13.44 16.43
N LYS A 93 -13.20 -12.09 16.43
CA LYS A 93 -14.24 -11.39 15.68
C LYS A 93 -14.06 -11.60 14.18
N PRO A 94 -15.16 -11.72 13.42
CA PRO A 94 -15.06 -11.87 11.96
C PRO A 94 -14.50 -10.60 11.30
N ILE A 95 -13.74 -10.81 10.23
CA ILE A 95 -13.33 -9.75 9.30
C ILE A 95 -14.45 -9.56 8.29
N HIS A 96 -14.83 -8.30 8.06
CA HIS A 96 -16.01 -7.99 7.29
C HIS A 96 -15.72 -7.54 5.86
N CYS A 97 -16.62 -7.92 4.96
CA CYS A 97 -16.73 -7.30 3.65
C CYS A 97 -17.32 -5.89 3.76
N VAL A 98 -17.06 -5.06 2.75
CA VAL A 98 -17.67 -3.72 2.63
C VAL A 98 -19.20 -3.81 2.59
N LYS A 99 -19.74 -4.83 1.91
CA LYS A 99 -21.16 -5.15 1.91
C LYS A 99 -21.45 -6.19 3.01
N ARG A 100 -21.94 -5.72 4.14
CA ARG A 100 -22.22 -6.54 5.32
C ARG A 100 -23.24 -7.66 5.11
N SER A 101 -24.18 -7.47 4.17
CA SER A 101 -25.17 -8.48 3.78
C SER A 101 -24.65 -9.50 2.79
N GLY A 102 -23.37 -9.43 2.43
CA GLY A 102 -22.74 -10.30 1.42
C GLY A 102 -23.08 -9.92 -0.03
N HIS A 103 -22.27 -10.41 -0.93
CA HIS A 103 -22.48 -10.27 -2.38
C HIS A 103 -23.15 -11.52 -2.98
N GLY A 104 -23.26 -12.63 -2.21
CA GLY A 104 -23.67 -13.93 -2.70
C GLY A 104 -22.58 -14.60 -3.54
N MET A 105 -22.96 -15.43 -4.50
CA MET A 105 -22.03 -16.02 -5.46
C MET A 105 -21.59 -14.97 -6.46
N ILE A 106 -20.29 -14.77 -6.59
CA ILE A 106 -19.65 -13.85 -7.54
C ILE A 106 -18.50 -14.54 -8.27
N THR A 107 -18.24 -14.11 -9.50
CA THR A 107 -17.07 -14.54 -10.29
C THR A 107 -15.78 -13.88 -9.80
N LEU A 108 -14.64 -14.33 -10.31
CA LEU A 108 -13.36 -13.66 -10.06
C LEU A 108 -13.41 -12.19 -10.50
N GLU A 109 -13.96 -11.89 -11.68
CA GLU A 109 -14.19 -10.54 -12.17
C GLU A 109 -15.08 -9.75 -11.19
N GLY A 110 -16.19 -10.35 -10.76
CA GLY A 110 -17.10 -9.78 -9.76
C GLY A 110 -16.41 -9.46 -8.42
N SER A 111 -15.40 -10.24 -8.03
CA SER A 111 -14.63 -9.98 -6.80
C SER A 111 -13.88 -8.64 -6.84
N LEU A 112 -13.37 -8.26 -8.01
CA LEU A 112 -12.71 -6.97 -8.25
C LEU A 112 -13.75 -5.86 -8.48
N MET A 113 -14.77 -6.10 -9.32
CA MET A 113 -15.80 -5.12 -9.66
C MET A 113 -16.56 -4.63 -8.43
N PHE A 114 -16.92 -5.52 -7.50
CA PHE A 114 -17.60 -5.19 -6.25
C PHE A 114 -16.65 -4.89 -5.10
N SER A 115 -15.33 -4.93 -5.35
CA SER A 115 -14.30 -4.75 -4.31
C SER A 115 -14.55 -5.66 -3.08
N CYS A 116 -14.84 -6.93 -3.32
CA CYS A 116 -15.25 -7.89 -2.29
C CYS A 116 -14.07 -8.32 -1.43
N ASN A 117 -14.02 -7.89 -0.16
CA ASN A 117 -12.98 -8.33 0.77
C ASN A 117 -13.03 -9.83 1.04
N ASP A 118 -14.25 -10.39 1.14
CA ASP A 118 -14.45 -11.80 1.44
C ASP A 118 -13.83 -12.70 0.36
N ALA A 119 -14.08 -12.42 -0.92
CA ALA A 119 -13.46 -13.15 -2.01
C ALA A 119 -11.92 -13.06 -1.98
N LEU A 120 -11.37 -11.88 -1.66
CA LEU A 120 -9.91 -11.70 -1.55
C LEU A 120 -9.31 -12.49 -0.38
N MET A 121 -10.00 -12.59 0.76
CA MET A 121 -9.60 -13.46 1.87
C MET A 121 -9.56 -14.93 1.45
N GLN A 122 -10.57 -15.40 0.69
CA GLN A 122 -10.60 -16.77 0.15
C GLN A 122 -9.44 -17.02 -0.82
N ILE A 123 -9.13 -16.06 -1.70
CA ILE A 123 -8.00 -16.13 -2.64
C ILE A 123 -6.67 -16.20 -1.87
N ALA A 124 -6.47 -15.32 -0.90
CA ALA A 124 -5.24 -15.33 -0.11
C ALA A 124 -5.08 -16.61 0.74
N ALA A 125 -6.17 -17.17 1.24
CA ALA A 125 -6.14 -18.44 1.95
C ALA A 125 -5.65 -19.59 1.04
N LYS A 126 -6.01 -19.59 -0.27
CA LYS A 126 -5.48 -20.54 -1.25
C LYS A 126 -3.98 -20.32 -1.52
N MET A 127 -3.52 -19.07 -1.53
CA MET A 127 -2.10 -18.74 -1.71
C MET A 127 -1.27 -19.23 -0.52
N GLY A 128 -1.79 -19.09 0.69
CA GLY A 128 -1.03 -19.32 1.92
C GLY A 128 0.07 -18.27 2.15
N TYR A 129 0.75 -18.38 3.28
CA TYR A 129 1.71 -17.34 3.72
C TYR A 129 2.91 -17.18 2.79
N ASN A 130 3.50 -18.31 2.36
CA ASN A 130 4.74 -18.29 1.58
C ASN A 130 4.54 -17.60 0.23
N GLU A 131 3.52 -18.01 -0.52
CA GLU A 131 3.26 -17.43 -1.85
C GLU A 131 2.79 -15.99 -1.73
N PHE A 132 1.92 -15.67 -0.77
CA PHE A 132 1.46 -14.31 -0.58
C PHE A 132 2.62 -13.34 -0.29
N VAL A 133 3.49 -13.67 0.68
CA VAL A 133 4.66 -12.85 1.01
C VAL A 133 5.66 -12.79 -0.15
N ARG A 134 5.87 -13.93 -0.85
CA ARG A 134 6.74 -13.96 -2.03
C ARG A 134 6.28 -12.97 -3.09
N TYR A 135 4.98 -12.93 -3.42
CA TYR A 135 4.46 -11.99 -4.41
C TYR A 135 4.45 -10.54 -3.92
N GLN A 136 4.19 -10.28 -2.63
CA GLN A 136 4.38 -8.95 -2.07
C GLN A 136 5.81 -8.43 -2.34
N ARG A 137 6.84 -9.29 -2.18
CA ARG A 137 8.23 -8.94 -2.48
C ARG A 137 8.50 -8.76 -3.96
N LEU A 138 7.89 -9.55 -4.84
CA LEU A 138 7.97 -9.37 -6.30
C LEU A 138 7.37 -8.03 -6.74
N PHE A 139 6.31 -7.58 -6.09
CA PHE A 139 5.76 -6.23 -6.26
C PHE A 139 6.58 -5.13 -5.57
N ASN A 140 7.72 -5.50 -4.99
CA ASN A 140 8.65 -4.61 -4.29
C ASN A 140 8.08 -3.98 -3.00
N PHE A 141 7.04 -4.54 -2.40
CA PHE A 141 6.54 -4.10 -1.11
C PHE A 141 7.53 -4.51 0.00
N GLY A 142 7.80 -3.59 0.92
CA GLY A 142 8.80 -3.75 1.96
C GLY A 142 10.25 -3.51 1.51
N LEU A 143 10.45 -3.04 0.27
CA LEU A 143 11.75 -2.65 -0.27
C LEU A 143 11.69 -1.21 -0.75
N ARG A 144 12.83 -0.55 -0.85
CA ARG A 144 12.90 0.75 -1.53
C ARG A 144 12.77 0.54 -3.04
N THR A 145 12.06 1.45 -3.69
CA THR A 145 11.93 1.41 -5.16
C THR A 145 13.22 1.83 -5.86
N GLY A 146 14.08 2.56 -5.14
CA GLY A 146 15.31 3.14 -5.69
C GLY A 146 15.03 4.31 -6.62
N ILE A 147 13.91 5.00 -6.45
CA ILE A 147 13.62 6.25 -7.18
C ILE A 147 14.72 7.27 -6.96
N ASP A 148 15.05 8.03 -7.99
CA ASP A 148 16.07 9.09 -8.01
C ASP A 148 15.63 10.38 -7.29
N LEU A 149 14.79 10.27 -6.27
CA LEU A 149 14.34 11.35 -5.40
C LEU A 149 14.78 11.11 -3.96
N PRO A 150 15.13 12.18 -3.21
CA PRO A 150 15.47 12.06 -1.79
C PRO A 150 14.25 11.72 -0.93
N GLY A 151 14.49 11.17 0.26
CA GLY A 151 13.47 10.98 1.28
C GLY A 151 12.56 9.78 1.07
N GLU A 152 12.96 8.79 0.27
CA GLU A 152 12.18 7.57 0.10
C GLU A 152 12.06 6.82 1.43
N SER A 153 10.80 6.55 1.83
CA SER A 153 10.48 5.83 3.05
C SER A 153 10.95 4.38 3.03
N ARG A 154 11.34 3.90 4.21
CA ARG A 154 11.52 2.47 4.45
C ARG A 154 10.17 1.84 4.80
N THR A 155 9.86 0.72 4.17
CA THR A 155 8.62 -0.04 4.40
C THR A 155 8.87 -1.47 4.89
N ASP A 156 10.12 -1.86 5.08
CA ASP A 156 10.54 -3.18 5.56
C ASP A 156 10.08 -3.49 7.00
N THR A 157 9.76 -2.48 7.78
CA THR A 157 9.24 -2.61 9.16
C THR A 157 7.71 -2.51 9.25
N VAL A 158 7.02 -2.38 8.13
CA VAL A 158 5.55 -2.22 8.07
C VAL A 158 4.91 -3.18 7.07
N VAL A 159 5.61 -4.25 6.73
CA VAL A 159 5.14 -5.40 5.94
C VAL A 159 5.45 -6.69 6.68
N TYR A 160 4.76 -7.77 6.32
CA TYR A 160 4.91 -9.04 7.01
C TYR A 160 5.95 -9.97 6.37
N TYR A 161 6.37 -10.95 7.16
CA TYR A 161 7.35 -11.99 6.82
C TYR A 161 6.83 -13.36 7.22
N VAL A 162 7.42 -14.41 6.68
CA VAL A 162 7.05 -15.78 7.02
C VAL A 162 7.94 -16.31 8.15
N GLY A 163 7.30 -16.74 9.25
CA GLY A 163 7.96 -17.44 10.35
C GLY A 163 9.16 -16.69 10.93
N ASP A 164 10.23 -17.42 11.17
CA ASP A 164 11.47 -16.90 11.80
C ASP A 164 12.25 -15.89 10.92
N ASN A 165 11.86 -15.71 9.67
CA ASN A 165 12.46 -14.68 8.81
C ASN A 165 11.94 -13.26 9.14
N ALA A 166 10.95 -13.11 10.02
CA ALA A 166 10.50 -11.81 10.48
C ALA A 166 11.58 -11.14 11.33
N PRO A 167 11.99 -9.89 10.99
CA PRO A 167 13.00 -9.16 11.77
C PRO A 167 12.51 -8.81 13.19
N TYR A 168 11.19 -8.82 13.39
CA TYR A 168 10.53 -8.64 14.68
C TYR A 168 9.35 -9.61 14.79
N PRO A 169 9.06 -10.19 15.99
CA PRO A 169 7.98 -11.16 16.16
C PRO A 169 6.59 -10.68 15.71
N ASN A 170 6.30 -9.40 15.89
CA ASN A 170 5.04 -8.77 15.47
C ASN A 170 4.89 -8.60 13.96
N LEU A 171 5.93 -8.90 13.19
CA LEU A 171 5.90 -8.89 11.73
C LEU A 171 5.80 -10.29 11.11
N ALA A 172 5.65 -11.34 11.92
CA ALA A 172 5.34 -12.66 11.41
C ALA A 172 3.88 -12.69 10.93
N ILE A 173 3.68 -13.12 9.66
CA ILE A 173 2.34 -13.19 9.08
C ILE A 173 1.53 -14.32 9.72
N GLY A 174 0.35 -13.99 10.19
CA GLY A 174 -0.64 -14.94 10.69
C GLY A 174 -1.92 -14.96 9.83
N PRO A 175 -2.94 -15.73 10.23
CA PRO A 175 -4.18 -15.86 9.45
C PRO A 175 -4.93 -14.52 9.30
N ALA A 176 -4.96 -13.70 10.35
CA ALA A 176 -5.63 -12.39 10.31
C ALA A 176 -4.89 -11.41 9.40
N GLU A 177 -3.56 -11.38 9.51
CA GLU A 177 -2.70 -10.54 8.68
C GLU A 177 -2.78 -10.94 7.20
N LEU A 178 -2.76 -12.25 6.89
CA LEU A 178 -2.95 -12.74 5.53
C LEU A 178 -4.28 -12.27 4.94
N ALA A 179 -5.35 -12.41 5.72
CA ALA A 179 -6.67 -12.00 5.32
C ALA A 179 -6.75 -10.49 5.06
N THR A 180 -6.29 -9.65 6.00
CA THR A 180 -6.36 -8.18 5.86
C THR A 180 -5.43 -7.65 4.78
N CYS A 181 -4.23 -8.19 4.67
CA CYS A 181 -3.28 -7.81 3.61
C CYS A 181 -3.79 -8.11 2.21
N SER A 182 -4.64 -9.14 2.04
CA SER A 182 -5.20 -9.51 0.73
C SER A 182 -6.01 -8.40 0.07
N PHE A 183 -6.61 -7.52 0.87
CA PHE A 183 -7.38 -6.38 0.40
C PHE A 183 -6.78 -5.01 0.81
N GLY A 184 -5.51 -5.01 1.26
CA GLY A 184 -4.70 -3.81 1.45
C GLY A 184 -4.79 -3.14 2.81
N GLN A 185 -5.11 -3.87 3.86
CA GLN A 185 -5.06 -3.40 5.24
C GLN A 185 -4.00 -4.18 6.03
N GLY A 186 -3.49 -3.58 7.11
CA GLY A 186 -2.51 -4.20 7.99
C GLY A 186 -1.06 -4.07 7.53
N PHE A 187 -0.78 -3.47 6.38
CA PHE A 187 0.57 -3.12 5.95
C PHE A 187 0.62 -1.75 5.27
N ASN A 188 1.78 -1.11 5.29
CA ASN A 188 1.94 0.22 4.72
C ASN A 188 2.92 0.23 3.55
N VAL A 189 2.61 1.05 2.56
CA VAL A 189 3.41 1.29 1.36
C VAL A 189 3.36 2.76 0.96
N SER A 190 4.33 3.23 0.20
CA SER A 190 4.29 4.57 -0.39
C SER A 190 3.48 4.57 -1.69
N MET A 191 3.03 5.77 -2.11
CA MET A 191 2.30 5.91 -3.38
C MET A 191 3.12 5.43 -4.57
N ILE A 192 4.44 5.71 -4.58
CA ILE A 192 5.30 5.28 -5.68
C ILE A 192 5.45 3.76 -5.73
N GLN A 193 5.46 3.06 -4.59
CA GLN A 193 5.46 1.60 -4.57
C GLN A 193 4.17 1.04 -5.17
N VAL A 194 3.00 1.57 -4.78
CA VAL A 194 1.72 1.13 -5.34
C VAL A 194 1.65 1.40 -6.83
N ALA A 195 2.05 2.59 -7.29
CA ALA A 195 2.04 2.95 -8.70
C ALA A 195 2.95 2.03 -9.54
N SER A 196 4.15 1.73 -9.05
CA SER A 196 5.11 0.84 -9.74
C SER A 196 4.60 -0.61 -9.79
N ALA A 197 4.08 -1.11 -8.67
CA ALA A 197 3.51 -2.45 -8.58
C ALA A 197 2.26 -2.60 -9.47
N PHE A 198 1.35 -1.62 -9.45
CA PHE A 198 0.17 -1.65 -10.30
C PHE A 198 0.54 -1.59 -11.79
N SER A 199 1.54 -0.79 -12.14
CA SER A 199 2.05 -0.72 -13.52
C SER A 199 2.53 -2.07 -14.02
N SER A 200 3.13 -2.92 -13.17
CA SER A 200 3.57 -4.26 -13.57
C SER A 200 2.39 -5.18 -13.91
N CYS A 201 1.23 -5.01 -13.28
CA CYS A 201 0.04 -5.80 -13.60
C CYS A 201 -0.53 -5.52 -15.00
N ILE A 202 -0.25 -4.35 -15.59
CA ILE A 202 -0.86 -3.90 -16.86
C ILE A 202 0.13 -3.74 -18.01
N ASN A 203 1.44 -4.00 -17.79
CA ASN A 203 2.49 -3.83 -18.79
C ASN A 203 3.14 -5.16 -19.23
N GLY A 204 2.51 -6.30 -18.94
CA GLY A 204 3.05 -7.63 -19.27
C GLY A 204 3.90 -8.25 -18.14
N GLY A 205 3.78 -7.78 -16.91
CA GLY A 205 4.43 -8.39 -15.74
C GLY A 205 5.80 -7.81 -15.38
N TYR A 206 6.24 -6.74 -16.03
CA TYR A 206 7.56 -6.17 -15.79
C TYR A 206 7.52 -5.09 -14.72
N TYR A 207 8.29 -5.28 -13.64
CA TYR A 207 8.54 -4.24 -12.65
C TYR A 207 9.71 -3.36 -13.11
N TYR A 208 9.44 -2.07 -13.28
CA TYR A 208 10.47 -1.08 -13.62
C TYR A 208 10.78 -0.21 -12.41
N GLN A 209 12.08 0.03 -12.15
CA GLN A 209 12.49 1.01 -11.16
C GLN A 209 11.96 2.40 -11.57
N PRO A 210 11.17 3.06 -10.71
CA PRO A 210 10.69 4.40 -11.03
C PRO A 210 11.83 5.41 -11.06
N HIS A 211 11.77 6.36 -11.96
CA HIS A 211 12.74 7.45 -12.07
C HIS A 211 12.07 8.72 -12.62
N VAL A 212 12.57 9.87 -12.25
CA VAL A 212 12.12 11.19 -12.71
C VAL A 212 13.09 11.73 -13.75
N VAL A 213 14.40 11.54 -13.53
CA VAL A 213 15.46 11.97 -14.45
C VAL A 213 15.85 10.79 -15.33
N LYS A 214 16.05 11.08 -16.62
CA LYS A 214 16.40 10.10 -17.65
C LYS A 214 17.90 10.11 -17.93
#